data_a5180897370e9598f08ec51f260e7b01
#
_entry.id   a5180897370e9598f08ec51f260e7b01
#
_cell.length_a   1.000
_cell.length_b   1.000
_cell.length_c   1.000
_cell.angle_alpha   90.00
_cell.angle_beta   90.00
_cell.angle_gamma   90.00
#
_symmetry.space_group_name_H-M   'P 1'
#
loop_
_entity.id
_entity.type
_entity.pdbx_description
1 polymer ?
#
loop_
_entity_poly.entity_id
_entity_poly.type
_entity_poly.pdbx_seq_one_letter_code
_entity_poly.pdbx_strand_id
1 'polypeptide(L)'
;MKNKLMILASCVLLLCATGCKKDKNKKDDNTPISKEETLMGKVSAPTWTASSDYDYNSSMTAVVKIDLAERFPDKASDFELTGNDVLAAFIDGQCVGVSKPEEGLFFLFITEPVTTNDDRQVTLRYYSAHYKNLFEAANVFPFENDARQGTVTEPYVPELKVGE
;
A
#
# COMPACT_ATOMS: atom_id res chain seq x y z
N MET A 1 -36.13 -51.83 35.72
CA MET A 1 -37.44 -52.14 35.03
C MET A 1 -37.19 -51.74 33.57
N LYS A 2 -36.97 -52.79 32.75
CA LYS A 2 -37.93 -53.21 31.67
C LYS A 2 -38.10 -52.14 30.57
N ASN A 3 -37.88 -52.32 29.31
CA ASN A 3 -37.72 -53.43 28.32
C ASN A 3 -37.21 -52.77 27.04
N LYS A 4 -36.28 -53.33 26.32
CA LYS A 4 -36.45 -54.22 25.13
C LYS A 4 -37.36 -53.65 24.02
N LEU A 5 -36.85 -53.50 22.78
CA LEU A 5 -36.99 -54.43 21.65
C LEU A 5 -36.50 -53.73 20.37
N MET A 6 -35.42 -54.06 19.72
CA MET A 6 -35.27 -54.98 18.60
C MET A 6 -36.34 -54.91 17.53
N ILE A 7 -35.91 -54.75 16.28
CA ILE A 7 -36.26 -55.45 14.99
C ILE A 7 -35.62 -54.60 13.87
N LEU A 8 -34.59 -54.97 13.19
CA LEU A 8 -34.29 -55.94 12.13
C LEU A 8 -35.07 -55.74 10.83
N ALA A 9 -34.31 -55.79 9.78
CA ALA A 9 -34.54 -56.17 8.37
C ALA A 9 -34.88 -54.98 7.44
N SER A 10 -34.44 -54.89 6.24
CA SER A 10 -33.78 -55.79 5.30
C SER A 10 -33.50 -55.06 3.99
N CYS A 11 -32.41 -55.43 3.36
CA CYS A 11 -31.99 -55.18 2.00
C CYS A 11 -33.05 -54.78 0.97
N VAL A 12 -32.74 -53.86 0.06
CA VAL A 12 -32.83 -54.13 -1.39
C VAL A 12 -31.76 -53.31 -2.11
N LEU A 13 -30.89 -54.00 -2.79
CA LEU A 13 -30.01 -53.50 -3.84
C LEU A 13 -30.86 -53.13 -5.05
N LEU A 14 -30.68 -51.95 -5.59
CA LEU A 14 -30.93 -51.67 -6.99
C LEU A 14 -29.78 -50.84 -7.57
N LEU A 15 -28.97 -51.51 -8.35
CA LEU A 15 -28.07 -50.90 -9.31
C LEU A 15 -28.88 -50.23 -10.42
N CYS A 16 -28.66 -48.96 -10.59
CA CYS A 16 -28.87 -48.29 -11.86
C CYS A 16 -27.67 -47.47 -12.21
N ALA A 17 -26.85 -48.02 -13.05
CA ALA A 17 -25.84 -47.28 -13.79
C ALA A 17 -26.47 -46.51 -14.92
N THR A 18 -26.39 -45.18 -14.89
CA THR A 18 -26.50 -44.41 -16.12
C THR A 18 -25.72 -43.11 -15.97
N GLY A 19 -24.70 -42.99 -16.79
CA GLY A 19 -24.33 -41.76 -17.47
C GLY A 19 -23.69 -40.67 -16.64
N CYS A 20 -22.40 -40.82 -16.29
CA CYS A 20 -21.51 -39.69 -16.08
C CYS A 20 -21.39 -38.87 -17.35
N LYS A 21 -22.05 -37.70 -17.40
CA LYS A 21 -21.55 -36.60 -18.18
C LYS A 21 -20.53 -35.84 -17.35
N LYS A 22 -19.33 -35.98 -17.78
CA LYS A 22 -18.16 -35.19 -17.37
C LYS A 22 -18.41 -33.73 -17.70
N ASP A 23 -18.91 -32.93 -16.79
CA ASP A 23 -18.78 -31.50 -16.87
C ASP A 23 -17.39 -31.12 -16.41
N LYS A 24 -16.66 -30.65 -17.40
CA LYS A 24 -15.28 -30.20 -17.33
C LYS A 24 -15.17 -28.98 -16.42
N ASN A 25 -14.22 -29.06 -15.50
CA ASN A 25 -13.36 -27.97 -15.07
C ASN A 25 -14.03 -26.62 -14.80
N LYS A 26 -14.63 -26.46 -13.63
CA LYS A 26 -14.24 -25.31 -12.85
C LYS A 26 -12.86 -25.66 -12.27
N LYS A 27 -11.83 -25.20 -12.92
CA LYS A 27 -10.58 -24.90 -12.23
C LYS A 27 -10.96 -23.88 -11.16
N ASP A 28 -11.04 -24.32 -9.93
CA ASP A 28 -10.79 -23.42 -8.81
C ASP A 28 -9.36 -22.98 -9.01
N ASP A 29 -9.21 -21.81 -9.62
CA ASP A 29 -7.94 -21.11 -9.80
C ASP A 29 -7.55 -20.54 -8.44
N ASN A 30 -7.36 -21.44 -7.50
CA ASN A 30 -6.77 -21.19 -6.20
C ASN A 30 -5.25 -21.32 -6.33
N THR A 31 -4.72 -20.74 -7.41
CA THR A 31 -3.28 -20.51 -7.51
C THR A 31 -2.97 -19.52 -6.40
N PRO A 32 -2.11 -19.87 -5.42
CA PRO A 32 -1.70 -18.88 -4.43
C PRO A 32 -1.11 -17.72 -5.18
N ILE A 33 -1.72 -16.54 -5.04
CA ILE A 33 -1.17 -15.30 -5.58
C ILE A 33 0.25 -15.22 -5.04
N SER A 34 1.23 -15.16 -5.94
CA SER A 34 2.62 -15.07 -5.51
C SER A 34 2.78 -13.83 -4.64
N LYS A 35 3.66 -13.89 -3.64
CA LYS A 35 3.86 -12.78 -2.70
C LYS A 35 4.21 -11.45 -3.41
N GLU A 36 4.86 -11.52 -4.58
CA GLU A 36 5.17 -10.38 -5.44
C GLU A 36 3.93 -9.75 -6.09
N GLU A 37 2.97 -10.56 -6.55
CA GLU A 37 1.76 -10.05 -7.22
C GLU A 37 0.95 -9.09 -6.33
N THR A 38 1.05 -9.21 -5.00
CA THR A 38 0.30 -8.33 -4.08
C THR A 38 0.85 -6.91 -3.99
N LEU A 39 2.10 -6.66 -4.39
CA LEU A 39 2.68 -5.31 -4.48
C LEU A 39 2.56 -4.72 -5.88
N MET A 40 2.47 -5.57 -6.92
CA MET A 40 2.30 -5.13 -8.29
C MET A 40 0.90 -4.54 -8.49
N GLY A 41 0.85 -3.31 -8.97
CA GLY A 41 -0.36 -2.61 -9.33
C GLY A 41 -0.45 -2.35 -10.84
N LYS A 42 -1.43 -1.55 -11.22
CA LYS A 42 -1.63 -1.05 -12.60
C LYS A 42 -1.84 0.46 -12.59
N VAL A 43 -1.34 1.12 -11.57
CA VAL A 43 -1.48 2.55 -11.39
C VAL A 43 -0.49 3.26 -12.30
N SER A 44 -0.97 4.23 -13.05
CA SER A 44 -0.09 5.13 -13.82
C SER A 44 0.62 6.09 -12.87
N ALA A 45 1.79 6.57 -13.29
CA ALA A 45 2.51 7.58 -12.54
C ALA A 45 1.60 8.79 -12.25
N PRO A 46 1.48 9.21 -10.99
CA PRO A 46 0.65 10.34 -10.64
C PRO A 46 1.26 11.64 -11.16
N THR A 47 0.40 12.60 -11.47
CA THR A 47 0.80 13.96 -11.85
C THR A 47 0.66 14.91 -10.67
N TRP A 48 1.17 14.51 -9.50
CA TRP A 48 1.13 15.35 -8.32
C TRP A 48 1.95 16.62 -8.55
N THR A 49 1.36 17.73 -8.24
CA THR A 49 2.00 19.04 -8.23
C THR A 49 1.63 19.73 -6.94
N ALA A 50 2.61 20.33 -6.31
CA ALA A 50 2.34 21.19 -5.18
C ALA A 50 1.47 22.36 -5.64
N SER A 51 0.42 22.72 -4.89
CA SER A 51 -0.46 23.82 -5.24
C SER A 51 0.29 25.16 -5.22
N SER A 52 -0.09 26.11 -6.03
CA SER A 52 0.49 27.47 -6.05
C SER A 52 -0.10 28.39 -5.00
N ASP A 53 -1.14 27.97 -4.29
CA ASP A 53 -1.87 28.77 -3.32
C ASP A 53 -1.32 28.55 -1.90
N TYR A 54 -0.01 28.74 -1.75
CA TYR A 54 0.67 28.56 -0.48
C TYR A 54 1.04 29.88 0.19
N ASP A 55 1.03 29.85 1.50
CA ASP A 55 1.76 30.84 2.28
C ASP A 55 3.24 30.43 2.32
N TYR A 56 4.03 31.03 1.42
CA TYR A 56 5.47 30.78 1.35
C TYR A 56 6.24 31.27 2.60
N ASN A 57 5.57 31.92 3.54
CA ASN A 57 6.17 32.34 4.79
C ASN A 57 6.25 31.19 5.81
N SER A 58 5.56 30.07 5.53
CA SER A 58 5.56 28.90 6.37
C SER A 58 5.97 27.67 5.56
N SER A 59 7.06 27.04 5.95
CA SER A 59 7.56 25.83 5.29
C SER A 59 8.35 24.95 6.25
N MET A 60 8.44 23.67 5.90
CA MET A 60 9.36 22.72 6.53
C MET A 60 10.06 21.87 5.47
N THR A 61 11.06 21.14 5.88
CA THR A 61 11.76 20.19 5.01
C THR A 61 11.67 18.78 5.57
N ALA A 62 11.65 17.79 4.67
CA ALA A 62 11.77 16.40 5.07
C ALA A 62 12.80 15.66 4.19
N VAL A 63 13.68 14.88 4.84
CA VAL A 63 14.55 13.93 4.17
C VAL A 63 14.03 12.53 4.45
N VAL A 64 13.59 11.84 3.40
CA VAL A 64 12.84 10.58 3.52
C VAL A 64 13.57 9.47 2.78
N LYS A 65 13.70 8.31 3.43
CA LYS A 65 14.12 7.06 2.80
C LYS A 65 12.92 6.14 2.63
N ILE A 66 12.73 5.65 1.42
CA ILE A 66 11.74 4.60 1.14
C ILE A 66 12.47 3.25 1.14
N ASP A 67 11.99 2.33 1.96
CA ASP A 67 12.55 0.98 2.06
C ASP A 67 11.42 -0.04 2.04
N LEU A 68 10.98 -0.39 0.83
CA LEU A 68 9.95 -1.42 0.65
C LEU A 68 10.47 -2.82 0.97
N ALA A 69 11.77 -3.07 0.79
CA ALA A 69 12.37 -4.36 1.09
C ALA A 69 12.35 -4.63 2.60
N GLU A 70 12.65 -3.63 3.42
CA GLU A 70 12.53 -3.73 4.88
C GLU A 70 11.06 -3.88 5.31
N ARG A 71 10.15 -3.10 4.71
CA ARG A 71 8.73 -3.13 5.07
C ARG A 71 8.02 -4.41 4.64
N PHE A 72 8.39 -4.97 3.49
CA PHE A 72 7.79 -6.16 2.89
C PHE A 72 8.87 -7.20 2.52
N PRO A 73 9.62 -7.75 3.47
CA PRO A 73 10.84 -8.53 3.20
C PRO A 73 10.59 -9.76 2.32
N ASP A 74 9.41 -10.35 2.41
CA ASP A 74 9.04 -11.51 1.60
C ASP A 74 8.47 -11.14 0.21
N LYS A 75 8.20 -9.85 -0.06
CA LYS A 75 7.46 -9.40 -1.23
C LYS A 75 8.20 -8.37 -2.08
N ALA A 76 9.15 -7.69 -1.50
CA ALA A 76 9.90 -6.60 -2.11
C ALA A 76 11.41 -6.81 -2.03
N SER A 77 11.87 -8.07 -2.07
CA SER A 77 13.29 -8.40 -2.04
C SER A 77 14.06 -7.89 -3.27
N ASP A 78 13.35 -7.63 -4.36
CA ASP A 78 13.84 -7.08 -5.63
C ASP A 78 13.59 -5.57 -5.77
N PHE A 79 13.15 -4.90 -4.69
CA PHE A 79 12.88 -3.48 -4.72
C PHE A 79 14.11 -2.68 -5.13
N GLU A 80 13.92 -1.88 -6.15
CA GLU A 80 14.90 -0.93 -6.64
C GLU A 80 14.25 0.45 -6.81
N LEU A 81 14.84 1.46 -6.19
CA LEU A 81 14.42 2.84 -6.32
C LEU A 81 14.87 3.39 -7.66
N THR A 82 13.96 3.98 -8.42
CA THR A 82 14.23 4.49 -9.76
C THR A 82 13.94 5.99 -9.86
N GLY A 83 14.55 6.68 -10.82
CA GLY A 83 14.30 8.10 -11.08
C GLY A 83 12.85 8.44 -11.51
N ASN A 84 12.02 7.42 -11.75
CA ASN A 84 10.60 7.56 -12.07
C ASN A 84 9.68 7.42 -10.85
N ASP A 85 10.25 7.08 -9.70
CA ASP A 85 9.52 7.05 -8.44
C ASP A 85 9.20 8.47 -7.99
N VAL A 86 8.08 8.62 -7.30
CA VAL A 86 7.61 9.93 -6.84
C VAL A 86 7.14 9.84 -5.41
N LEU A 87 7.61 10.74 -4.56
CA LEU A 87 7.09 10.94 -3.20
C LEU A 87 6.39 12.29 -3.12
N ALA A 88 5.21 12.32 -2.52
CA ALA A 88 4.47 13.55 -2.30
C ALA A 88 3.99 13.66 -0.86
N ALA A 89 3.97 14.89 -0.36
CA ALA A 89 3.42 15.27 0.93
C ALA A 89 2.04 15.91 0.76
N PHE A 90 1.13 15.60 1.67
CA PHE A 90 -0.23 16.12 1.68
C PHE A 90 -0.59 16.65 3.07
N ILE A 91 -1.32 17.76 3.12
CA ILE A 91 -1.99 18.30 4.30
C ILE A 91 -3.45 18.52 3.91
N ASP A 92 -4.39 17.96 4.69
CA ASP A 92 -5.83 18.06 4.40
C ASP A 92 -6.22 17.65 2.96
N GLY A 93 -5.51 16.66 2.40
CA GLY A 93 -5.72 16.16 1.06
C GLY A 93 -5.13 17.03 -0.06
N GLN A 94 -4.53 18.18 0.25
CA GLN A 94 -3.83 19.04 -0.71
C GLN A 94 -2.37 18.60 -0.84
N CYS A 95 -1.88 18.49 -2.06
CA CYS A 95 -0.47 18.20 -2.31
C CYS A 95 0.37 19.44 -2.00
N VAL A 96 1.26 19.34 -1.01
CA VAL A 96 2.05 20.44 -0.46
C VAL A 96 3.56 20.31 -0.71
N GLY A 97 3.99 19.21 -1.32
CA GLY A 97 5.37 18.99 -1.70
C GLY A 97 5.50 17.74 -2.56
N VAL A 98 6.39 17.75 -3.53
CA VAL A 98 6.68 16.61 -4.42
C VAL A 98 8.19 16.49 -4.60
N SER A 99 8.68 15.27 -4.59
CA SER A 99 10.10 14.98 -4.79
C SER A 99 10.28 13.73 -5.63
N LYS A 100 11.39 13.68 -6.34
CA LYS A 100 11.96 12.49 -6.97
C LYS A 100 13.18 12.04 -6.19
N PRO A 101 13.59 10.77 -6.31
CA PRO A 101 14.75 10.29 -5.57
C PRO A 101 16.04 10.90 -6.12
N GLU A 102 16.90 11.29 -5.19
CA GLU A 102 18.25 11.75 -5.42
C GLU A 102 19.17 11.04 -4.43
N GLU A 103 20.20 10.37 -4.91
CA GLU A 103 21.15 9.60 -4.10
C GLU A 103 20.48 8.60 -3.11
N GLY A 104 19.34 8.02 -3.51
CA GLY A 104 18.60 7.06 -2.68
C GLY A 104 17.65 7.66 -1.65
N LEU A 105 17.53 8.97 -1.60
CA LEU A 105 16.68 9.72 -0.69
C LEU A 105 15.69 10.61 -1.44
N PHE A 106 14.64 11.04 -0.75
CA PHE A 106 13.73 12.07 -1.22
C PHE A 106 13.88 13.31 -0.37
N PHE A 107 14.06 14.46 -1.02
CA PHE A 107 14.16 15.77 -0.37
C PHE A 107 12.86 16.53 -0.63
N LEU A 108 12.00 16.62 0.36
CA LEU A 108 10.75 17.34 0.29
C LEU A 108 10.92 18.75 0.85
N PHE A 109 10.47 19.73 0.08
CA PHE A 109 10.13 21.05 0.58
C PHE A 109 8.62 21.12 0.69
N ILE A 110 8.12 21.29 1.91
CA ILE A 110 6.71 21.23 2.28
C ILE A 110 6.28 22.63 2.66
N THR A 111 5.36 23.19 1.90
CA THR A 111 4.80 24.52 2.17
C THR A 111 3.44 24.38 2.85
N GLU A 112 3.14 25.30 3.73
CA GLU A 112 1.85 25.32 4.40
C GLU A 112 0.75 25.72 3.42
N PRO A 113 -0.33 24.92 3.28
CA PRO A 113 -1.49 25.38 2.53
C PRO A 113 -2.24 26.44 3.31
N VAL A 114 -2.91 27.33 2.61
CA VAL A 114 -3.87 28.25 3.25
C VAL A 114 -5.05 27.41 3.77
N THR A 115 -4.98 27.04 5.04
CA THR A 115 -6.01 26.23 5.71
C THR A 115 -6.47 26.91 6.99
N THR A 116 -7.70 26.65 7.37
CA THR A 116 -8.27 27.11 8.65
C THR A 116 -8.11 26.07 9.76
N ASN A 117 -7.43 24.97 9.48
CA ASN A 117 -7.29 23.84 10.40
C ASN A 117 -6.01 24.00 11.23
N ASP A 118 -6.12 23.98 12.56
CA ASP A 118 -4.98 24.12 13.46
C ASP A 118 -4.16 22.84 13.61
N ASP A 119 -4.77 21.67 13.35
CA ASP A 119 -4.10 20.36 13.44
C ASP A 119 -3.60 19.90 12.08
N ARG A 120 -2.44 20.43 11.69
CA ARG A 120 -1.84 20.17 10.38
C ARG A 120 -0.94 18.97 10.44
N GLN A 121 -1.42 17.84 9.92
CA GLN A 121 -0.67 16.61 9.83
C GLN A 121 -0.22 16.38 8.39
N VAL A 122 1.07 16.09 8.23
CA VAL A 122 1.65 15.72 6.93
C VAL A 122 1.50 14.23 6.73
N THR A 123 0.82 13.85 5.64
CA THR A 123 0.72 12.48 5.15
C THR A 123 1.62 12.31 3.93
N LEU A 124 2.30 11.18 3.80
CA LEU A 124 3.12 10.88 2.63
C LEU A 124 2.46 9.84 1.74
N ARG A 125 2.53 10.05 0.42
CA ARG A 125 2.17 9.07 -0.61
C ARG A 125 3.35 8.85 -1.52
N TYR A 126 3.63 7.58 -1.79
CA TYR A 126 4.75 7.15 -2.61
C TYR A 126 4.23 6.35 -3.81
N TYR A 127 4.68 6.70 -5.00
CA TYR A 127 4.49 5.92 -6.21
C TYR A 127 5.77 5.17 -6.56
N SER A 128 5.69 3.85 -6.62
CA SER A 128 6.76 3.01 -7.14
C SER A 128 6.56 2.74 -8.61
N ALA A 129 7.50 3.16 -9.43
CA ALA A 129 7.51 2.86 -10.87
C ALA A 129 7.81 1.38 -11.13
N HIS A 130 8.59 0.73 -10.26
CA HIS A 130 8.87 -0.70 -10.32
C HIS A 130 7.59 -1.51 -10.12
N TYR A 131 6.87 -1.28 -9.03
CA TYR A 131 5.63 -2.00 -8.72
C TYR A 131 4.39 -1.45 -9.43
N LYS A 132 4.47 -0.29 -10.09
CA LYS A 132 3.33 0.42 -10.70
C LYS A 132 2.18 0.55 -9.71
N ASN A 133 2.51 0.93 -8.49
CA ASN A 133 1.56 0.99 -7.40
C ASN A 133 1.78 2.21 -6.50
N LEU A 134 0.72 2.56 -5.77
CA LEU A 134 0.74 3.61 -4.77
C LEU A 134 0.87 3.01 -3.37
N PHE A 135 1.62 3.69 -2.54
CA PHE A 135 1.78 3.38 -1.13
C PHE A 135 1.47 4.63 -0.31
N GLU A 136 0.82 4.47 0.82
CA GLU A 136 0.57 5.53 1.78
C GLU A 136 1.32 5.28 3.08
N ALA A 137 1.83 6.34 3.69
CA ALA A 137 2.37 6.26 5.03
C ALA A 137 1.23 6.02 6.03
N ALA A 138 1.38 4.99 6.86
CA ALA A 138 0.45 4.73 7.96
C ALA A 138 0.65 5.72 9.12
N ASN A 139 1.85 6.28 9.23
CA ASN A 139 2.22 7.30 10.20
C ASN A 139 2.25 8.69 9.56
N VAL A 140 1.92 9.67 10.34
CA VAL A 140 1.94 11.10 9.98
C VAL A 140 2.89 11.85 10.92
N PHE A 141 3.27 13.06 10.55
CA PHE A 141 4.01 13.95 11.41
C PHE A 141 3.43 15.39 11.33
N PRO A 142 3.55 16.20 12.40
CA PRO A 142 3.00 17.55 12.40
C PRO A 142 3.75 18.44 11.42
N PHE A 143 3.03 19.36 10.77
CA PHE A 143 3.63 20.47 10.09
C PHE A 143 4.02 21.54 11.12
N GLU A 144 5.30 21.85 11.18
CA GLU A 144 5.85 22.90 12.03
C GLU A 144 6.72 23.81 11.17
N ASN A 145 6.49 25.12 11.26
CA ASN A 145 7.27 26.08 10.49
C ASN A 145 8.76 25.98 10.83
N ASP A 146 9.61 26.05 9.81
CA ASP A 146 11.06 25.93 9.88
C ASP A 146 11.57 24.60 10.44
N ALA A 147 10.69 23.60 10.66
CA ALA A 147 11.07 22.28 11.14
C ALA A 147 11.75 21.44 10.04
N ARG A 148 12.46 20.43 10.52
CA ARG A 148 13.11 19.43 9.68
C ARG A 148 12.74 18.03 10.15
N GLN A 149 12.16 17.25 9.25
CA GLN A 149 11.82 15.84 9.47
C GLN A 149 12.89 14.96 8.83
N GLY A 150 13.74 14.34 9.65
CA GLY A 150 14.87 13.54 9.20
C GLY A 150 16.05 14.36 8.66
N THR A 151 17.17 13.69 8.45
CA THR A 151 18.41 14.23 7.89
C THR A 151 19.00 13.25 6.88
N VAL A 152 20.05 13.65 6.16
CA VAL A 152 20.76 12.75 5.22
C VAL A 152 21.35 11.52 5.93
N THR A 153 21.83 11.69 7.16
CA THR A 153 22.42 10.60 7.94
C THR A 153 21.41 9.79 8.73
N GLU A 154 20.26 10.39 9.05
CA GLU A 154 19.15 9.79 9.80
C GLU A 154 17.83 10.16 9.11
N PRO A 155 17.54 9.60 7.92
CA PRO A 155 16.34 9.94 7.18
C PRO A 155 15.08 9.42 7.88
N TYR A 156 13.99 10.12 7.70
CA TYR A 156 12.69 9.61 8.10
C TYR A 156 12.30 8.42 7.22
N VAL A 157 11.95 7.30 7.85
CA VAL A 157 11.48 6.08 7.18
C VAL A 157 9.99 5.91 7.48
N PRO A 158 9.10 6.13 6.50
CA PRO A 158 7.67 5.98 6.71
C PRO A 158 7.26 4.51 6.78
N GLU A 159 6.29 4.21 7.65
CA GLU A 159 5.57 2.93 7.60
C GLU A 159 4.61 2.92 6.41
N LEU A 160 4.96 2.21 5.36
CA LEU A 160 4.17 2.16 4.14
C LEU A 160 3.15 1.02 4.16
N LYS A 161 1.96 1.28 3.66
CA LYS A 161 0.92 0.32 3.30
C LYS A 161 0.56 0.50 1.82
N VAL A 162 0.06 -0.54 1.18
CA VAL A 162 -0.47 -0.41 -0.19
C VAL A 162 -1.66 0.55 -0.13
N GLY A 163 -1.65 1.57 -0.98
CA GLY A 163 -2.74 2.53 -1.12
C GLY A 163 -4.00 1.88 -1.70
N GLU A 164 -5.15 2.41 -1.35
CA GLU A 164 -6.43 1.99 -1.90
C GLU A 164 -6.69 2.64 -3.26
#